data_57dc0b3d0802a72898545e099d611330
#
_entry.id   57dc0b3d0802a72898545e099d611330
#
_cell.length_a   1.000
_cell.length_b   1.000
_cell.length_c   1.000
_cell.angle_alpha   90.00
_cell.angle_beta   90.00
_cell.angle_gamma   90.00
#
_symmetry.space_group_name_H-M   'P 1'
#
loop_
_entity.id
_entity.type
_entity.pdbx_description
1 polymer ?
#
loop_
_entity_poly.entity_id
_entity_poly.type
_entity_poly.pdbx_seq_one_letter_code
_entity_poly.pdbx_strand_id
1 'polypeptide(L)'
;MAVPEPAPYAFSKETGSIVRTSKSPFLEAAKMVLFFGEVPRSVAFLMDSQQQEVLDIFTRTKALLTGHFVLRSGLHSGHYFQCAQVCQRMDAVTRLAELLAPKLAAFKFTTVLAPAMGGLVIGQEVARQTGARYIFAEKENDRLVLRRGFKFAPGENVLIVEDVVTRGGRVLECIDIVKKGGGVPVAVAMLVDRSAGTMRFEIPAISLLELSFPTYPADQVPPALAAIPVEKPGS
;
A
#
# COMPACT_ATOMS: atom_id res chain seq x y z
N MET A 1 -19.45 -24.55 13.31
CA MET A 1 -19.32 -23.18 13.82
C MET A 1 -17.84 -22.81 13.71
N ALA A 2 -17.47 -21.99 12.74
CA ALA A 2 -16.10 -21.50 12.62
C ALA A 2 -15.89 -20.39 13.65
N VAL A 3 -14.83 -20.51 14.46
CA VAL A 3 -14.41 -19.45 15.38
C VAL A 3 -13.92 -18.28 14.52
N PRO A 4 -14.41 -17.04 14.70
CA PRO A 4 -13.91 -15.91 13.95
C PRO A 4 -12.43 -15.70 14.27
N GLU A 5 -11.59 -15.57 13.25
CA GLU A 5 -10.18 -15.19 13.44
C GLU A 5 -10.08 -13.86 14.20
N PRO A 6 -9.17 -13.75 15.16
CA PRO A 6 -8.97 -12.51 15.88
C PRO A 6 -8.52 -11.41 14.91
N ALA A 7 -9.11 -10.23 15.02
CA ALA A 7 -8.72 -9.07 14.23
C ALA A 7 -7.20 -8.83 14.35
N PRO A 8 -6.51 -8.50 13.25
CA PRO A 8 -5.05 -8.33 13.20
C PRO A 8 -4.52 -7.18 14.07
N TYR A 9 -5.42 -6.42 14.67
CA TYR A 9 -5.13 -5.29 15.55
C TYR A 9 -5.93 -5.40 16.86
N ALA A 10 -5.26 -5.19 17.99
CA ALA A 10 -5.91 -5.07 19.30
C ALA A 10 -5.53 -3.75 19.95
N PHE A 11 -6.47 -3.20 20.72
CA PHE A 11 -6.20 -2.02 21.55
C PHE A 11 -5.37 -2.43 22.78
N SER A 12 -4.14 -1.94 22.89
CA SER A 12 -3.31 -2.12 24.07
C SER A 12 -3.75 -1.15 25.17
N LYS A 13 -4.19 -1.70 26.30
CA LYS A 13 -4.55 -0.90 27.47
C LYS A 13 -3.34 -0.26 28.16
N GLU A 14 -2.14 -0.82 27.96
CA GLU A 14 -0.91 -0.31 28.57
C GLU A 14 -0.34 0.90 27.83
N THR A 15 -0.51 0.95 26.50
CA THR A 15 0.03 2.04 25.68
C THR A 15 -1.04 2.99 25.16
N GLY A 16 -2.33 2.69 25.34
CA GLY A 16 -3.45 3.46 24.82
C GLY A 16 -3.52 3.48 23.29
N SER A 17 -2.86 2.52 22.61
CA SER A 17 -2.73 2.46 21.16
C SER A 17 -3.21 1.13 20.58
N ILE A 18 -3.62 1.14 19.31
CA ILE A 18 -3.94 -0.06 18.56
C ILE A 18 -2.64 -0.70 18.08
N VAL A 19 -2.34 -1.92 18.54
CA VAL A 19 -1.13 -2.68 18.20
C VAL A 19 -1.49 -3.88 17.32
N ARG A 20 -0.65 -4.18 16.34
CA ARG A 20 -0.76 -5.41 15.56
C ARG A 20 -0.44 -6.63 16.44
N THR A 21 -1.39 -7.54 16.60
CA THR A 21 -1.32 -8.64 17.57
C THR A 21 -0.56 -9.89 17.10
N SER A 22 -0.20 -9.97 15.80
CA SER A 22 0.57 -11.10 15.29
C SER A 22 1.54 -10.70 14.18
N LYS A 23 2.70 -11.38 14.13
CA LYS A 23 3.46 -11.54 12.88
C LYS A 23 2.57 -12.39 11.98
N SER A 24 2.05 -11.82 10.89
CA SER A 24 1.27 -12.59 9.92
C SER A 24 2.06 -13.83 9.52
N PRO A 25 1.52 -15.05 9.65
CA PRO A 25 2.15 -16.27 9.14
C PRO A 25 2.42 -16.16 7.62
N PHE A 26 1.78 -15.21 6.97
CA PHE A 26 1.97 -14.78 5.61
C PHE A 26 3.39 -14.28 5.32
N LEU A 27 4.05 -13.62 6.28
CA LEU A 27 5.40 -13.09 6.11
C LEU A 27 6.46 -14.19 5.95
N GLU A 28 6.26 -15.35 6.58
CA GLU A 28 7.16 -16.51 6.45
C GLU A 28 6.87 -17.29 5.15
N ALA A 29 5.62 -17.40 4.72
CA ALA A 29 5.25 -18.10 3.49
C ALA A 29 5.55 -17.25 2.23
N ALA A 30 5.41 -15.93 2.28
CA ALA A 30 5.74 -15.01 1.19
C ALA A 30 7.24 -14.90 0.91
N LYS A 31 8.10 -15.37 1.84
CA LYS A 31 9.55 -15.52 1.60
C LYS A 31 9.88 -16.68 0.68
N MET A 32 8.94 -17.57 0.39
CA MET A 32 9.14 -18.69 -0.53
C MET A 32 8.95 -18.22 -1.97
N VAL A 33 10.03 -17.93 -2.54
CA VAL A 33 10.47 -17.70 -3.92
C VAL A 33 9.42 -17.94 -5.01
N LEU A 34 8.87 -16.83 -5.53
CA LEU A 34 8.15 -16.76 -6.80
C LEU A 34 9.16 -16.68 -7.96
N PHE A 35 9.60 -17.83 -8.43
CA PHE A 35 10.25 -17.94 -9.73
C PHE A 35 9.17 -18.24 -10.78
N PHE A 36 9.10 -17.41 -11.83
CA PHE A 36 8.29 -17.59 -13.06
C PHE A 36 6.77 -17.39 -12.99
N GLY A 37 6.33 -16.26 -13.51
CA GLY A 37 5.12 -16.08 -14.33
C GLY A 37 3.76 -16.09 -13.63
N GLU A 38 3.60 -16.83 -12.55
CA GLU A 38 2.36 -16.90 -11.75
C GLU A 38 2.68 -16.80 -10.26
N VAL A 39 1.77 -16.20 -9.50
CA VAL A 39 1.81 -16.33 -8.03
C VAL A 39 1.76 -17.83 -7.71
N PRO A 40 2.74 -18.43 -7.01
CA PRO A 40 2.70 -19.86 -6.76
C PRO A 40 1.39 -20.24 -6.11
N ARG A 41 0.83 -21.37 -6.52
CA ARG A 41 -0.36 -21.95 -5.90
C ARG A 41 -0.22 -22.09 -4.38
N SER A 42 0.99 -22.28 -3.88
CA SER A 42 1.29 -22.33 -2.44
C SER A 42 1.07 -21.00 -1.72
N VAL A 43 1.31 -19.85 -2.36
CA VAL A 43 1.05 -18.52 -1.80
C VAL A 43 -0.43 -18.18 -1.94
N ALA A 44 -1.04 -18.49 -3.08
CA ALA A 44 -2.47 -18.33 -3.29
C ALA A 44 -3.31 -19.16 -2.30
N PHE A 45 -2.84 -20.33 -1.89
CA PHE A 45 -3.53 -21.20 -0.90
C PHE A 45 -3.55 -20.61 0.51
N LEU A 46 -2.63 -19.68 0.84
CA LEU A 46 -2.55 -19.03 2.15
C LEU A 46 -3.27 -17.65 2.19
N MET A 47 -3.74 -17.18 1.03
CA MET A 47 -4.50 -15.93 0.93
C MET A 47 -5.95 -16.15 1.34
N ASP A 48 -6.51 -15.19 2.07
CA ASP A 48 -7.96 -15.14 2.25
C ASP A 48 -8.66 -14.75 0.93
N SER A 49 -9.98 -14.94 0.88
CA SER A 49 -10.75 -14.66 -0.34
C SER A 49 -10.68 -13.21 -0.79
N GLN A 50 -10.53 -12.26 0.14
CA GLN A 50 -10.40 -10.85 -0.17
C GLN A 50 -9.04 -10.54 -0.81
N GLN A 51 -7.96 -11.09 -0.26
CA GLN A 51 -6.62 -10.93 -0.80
C GLN A 51 -6.51 -11.54 -2.20
N GLN A 52 -7.16 -12.70 -2.42
CA GLN A 52 -7.22 -13.33 -3.74
C GLN A 52 -7.97 -12.43 -4.73
N GLU A 53 -9.12 -11.85 -4.35
CA GLU A 53 -9.85 -10.90 -5.20
C GLU A 53 -9.00 -9.69 -5.56
N VAL A 54 -8.26 -9.12 -4.61
CA VAL A 54 -7.36 -8.00 -4.86
C VAL A 54 -6.26 -8.39 -5.85
N LEU A 55 -5.63 -9.56 -5.67
CA LEU A 55 -4.60 -10.06 -6.58
C LEU A 55 -5.15 -10.27 -8.00
N ASP A 56 -6.36 -10.81 -8.13
CA ASP A 56 -7.04 -11.02 -9.41
C ASP A 56 -7.34 -9.68 -10.11
N ILE A 57 -7.74 -8.65 -9.34
CA ILE A 57 -7.91 -7.29 -9.87
C ILE A 57 -6.59 -6.76 -10.43
N PHE A 58 -5.48 -6.88 -9.69
CA PHE A 58 -4.17 -6.42 -10.14
C PHE A 58 -3.68 -7.19 -11.37
N THR A 59 -3.93 -8.48 -11.43
CA THR A 59 -3.54 -9.34 -12.56
C THR A 59 -4.32 -9.00 -13.83
N ARG A 60 -5.66 -8.98 -13.76
CA ARG A 60 -6.52 -8.68 -14.92
C ARG A 60 -6.35 -7.27 -15.47
N THR A 61 -6.00 -6.32 -14.61
CA THR A 61 -5.73 -4.92 -15.02
C THR A 61 -4.30 -4.71 -15.50
N LYS A 62 -3.46 -5.75 -15.49
CA LYS A 62 -2.02 -5.67 -15.78
C LYS A 62 -1.27 -4.68 -14.88
N ALA A 63 -1.74 -4.52 -13.65
CA ALA A 63 -1.07 -3.69 -12.64
C ALA A 63 0.06 -4.46 -11.92
N LEU A 64 -0.03 -5.79 -11.88
CA LEU A 64 1.07 -6.67 -11.51
C LEU A 64 1.75 -7.18 -12.79
N LEU A 65 2.99 -6.76 -13.00
CA LEU A 65 3.79 -7.13 -14.15
C LEU A 65 4.80 -8.21 -13.78
N THR A 66 5.03 -9.15 -14.67
CA THR A 66 6.10 -10.15 -14.59
C THR A 66 7.10 -9.91 -15.72
N GLY A 67 8.39 -9.91 -15.40
CA GLY A 67 9.46 -9.59 -16.35
C GLY A 67 10.77 -9.39 -15.61
N HIS A 68 11.73 -8.68 -16.20
CA HIS A 68 12.97 -8.30 -15.54
C HIS A 68 13.01 -6.77 -15.38
N PHE A 69 12.81 -6.29 -14.16
CA PHE A 69 12.66 -4.87 -13.86
C PHE A 69 13.83 -4.33 -13.05
N VAL A 70 14.34 -3.15 -13.42
CA VAL A 70 15.23 -2.35 -12.57
C VAL A 70 14.40 -1.35 -11.79
N LEU A 71 14.42 -1.50 -10.47
CA LEU A 71 13.69 -0.63 -9.55
C LEU A 71 14.42 0.70 -9.35
N ARG A 72 13.73 1.72 -8.79
CA ARG A 72 14.36 3.02 -8.44
C ARG A 72 15.56 2.89 -7.49
N SER A 73 15.63 1.82 -6.72
CA SER A 73 16.77 1.50 -5.85
C SER A 73 18.00 1.01 -6.59
N GLY A 74 17.89 0.72 -7.89
CA GLY A 74 18.91 0.04 -8.68
C GLY A 74 18.88 -1.49 -8.55
N LEU A 75 18.03 -2.04 -7.68
CA LEU A 75 17.85 -3.48 -7.55
C LEU A 75 17.03 -4.04 -8.69
N HIS A 76 17.27 -5.29 -9.04
CA HIS A 76 16.53 -6.07 -10.03
C HIS A 76 15.41 -6.88 -9.38
N SER A 77 14.28 -7.03 -10.07
CA SER A 77 13.13 -7.82 -9.61
C SER A 77 12.45 -8.53 -10.77
N GLY A 78 11.90 -9.71 -10.51
CA GLY A 78 11.05 -10.45 -11.46
C GLY A 78 9.63 -9.88 -11.57
N HIS A 79 9.24 -8.95 -10.69
CA HIS A 79 7.88 -8.42 -10.63
C HIS A 79 7.88 -6.92 -10.36
N TYR A 80 6.86 -6.24 -10.88
CA TYR A 80 6.65 -4.82 -10.66
C TYR A 80 5.17 -4.49 -10.52
N PHE A 81 4.82 -3.66 -9.52
CA PHE A 81 3.47 -3.09 -9.41
C PHE A 81 3.42 -1.75 -10.12
N GLN A 82 2.61 -1.68 -11.17
CA GLN A 82 2.28 -0.44 -11.88
C GLN A 82 0.84 -0.05 -11.55
N CYS A 83 0.63 0.53 -10.37
CA CYS A 83 -0.71 0.83 -9.87
C CYS A 83 -1.49 1.81 -10.74
N ALA A 84 -0.82 2.63 -11.55
CA ALA A 84 -1.50 3.46 -12.55
C ALA A 84 -2.39 2.63 -13.51
N GLN A 85 -2.02 1.35 -13.77
CA GLN A 85 -2.82 0.46 -14.62
C GLN A 85 -4.16 0.06 -13.99
N VAL A 86 -4.20 -0.18 -12.69
CA VAL A 86 -5.48 -0.41 -12.01
C VAL A 86 -6.23 0.88 -11.77
N CYS A 87 -5.51 1.97 -11.46
CA CYS A 87 -6.10 3.26 -11.16
C CYS A 87 -6.76 3.96 -12.36
N GLN A 88 -6.49 3.55 -13.61
CA GLN A 88 -7.25 4.01 -14.79
C GLN A 88 -8.62 3.32 -14.95
N ARG A 89 -8.90 2.27 -14.17
CA ARG A 89 -10.13 1.47 -14.24
C ARG A 89 -11.02 1.80 -13.04
N MET A 90 -11.99 2.69 -13.25
CA MET A 90 -12.83 3.19 -12.14
C MET A 90 -13.65 2.09 -11.48
N ASP A 91 -14.09 1.08 -12.22
CA ASP A 91 -14.73 -0.12 -11.69
C ASP A 91 -13.84 -0.86 -10.67
N ALA A 92 -12.57 -1.03 -11.01
CA ALA A 92 -11.59 -1.66 -10.13
C ALA A 92 -11.25 -0.77 -8.92
N VAL A 93 -11.07 0.54 -9.13
CA VAL A 93 -10.79 1.50 -8.05
C VAL A 93 -11.92 1.54 -7.04
N THR A 94 -13.18 1.60 -7.52
CA THR A 94 -14.37 1.55 -6.66
C THR A 94 -14.37 0.27 -5.83
N ARG A 95 -14.13 -0.87 -6.45
CA ARG A 95 -14.11 -2.16 -5.74
C ARG A 95 -12.98 -2.25 -4.71
N LEU A 96 -11.78 -1.79 -5.03
CA LEU A 96 -10.67 -1.74 -4.08
C LEU A 96 -10.97 -0.83 -2.88
N ALA A 97 -11.59 0.31 -3.11
CA ALA A 97 -12.02 1.18 -2.01
C ALA A 97 -13.14 0.55 -1.15
N GLU A 98 -14.10 -0.16 -1.75
CA GLU A 98 -15.11 -0.96 -1.02
C GLU A 98 -14.48 -2.03 -0.12
N LEU A 99 -13.43 -2.70 -0.60
CA LEU A 99 -12.71 -3.70 0.19
C LEU A 99 -11.89 -3.07 1.33
N LEU A 100 -11.44 -1.83 1.14
CA LEU A 100 -10.65 -1.09 2.12
C LEU A 100 -11.54 -0.47 3.23
N ALA A 101 -12.71 0.04 2.87
CA ALA A 101 -13.59 0.79 3.77
C ALA A 101 -13.95 0.05 5.09
N PRO A 102 -14.29 -1.25 5.10
CA PRO A 102 -14.55 -1.97 6.35
C PRO A 102 -13.33 -2.04 7.28
N LYS A 103 -12.12 -2.12 6.70
CA LYS A 103 -10.87 -2.13 7.47
C LYS A 103 -10.56 -0.78 8.11
N LEU A 104 -11.16 0.29 7.60
CA LEU A 104 -11.01 1.67 8.10
C LEU A 104 -12.09 2.07 9.12
N ALA A 105 -13.13 1.26 9.32
CA ALA A 105 -14.28 1.60 10.18
C ALA A 105 -13.91 1.88 11.66
N ALA A 106 -12.78 1.35 12.13
CA ALA A 106 -12.28 1.62 13.48
C ALA A 106 -11.63 3.00 13.65
N PHE A 107 -11.33 3.70 12.55
CA PHE A 107 -10.63 4.99 12.56
C PHE A 107 -11.60 6.13 12.29
N LYS A 108 -11.59 7.14 13.17
CA LYS A 108 -12.38 8.37 12.97
C LYS A 108 -11.51 9.38 12.24
N PHE A 109 -11.87 9.72 11.01
CA PHE A 109 -11.22 10.76 10.22
C PHE A 109 -12.27 11.58 9.46
N THR A 110 -11.94 12.80 9.14
CA THR A 110 -12.78 13.73 8.37
C THR A 110 -12.11 14.13 7.06
N THR A 111 -10.82 13.85 6.92
CA THR A 111 -10.06 14.21 5.73
C THR A 111 -9.19 13.02 5.31
N VAL A 112 -9.10 12.81 3.99
CA VAL A 112 -8.14 11.93 3.34
C VAL A 112 -7.06 12.81 2.70
N LEU A 113 -5.79 12.50 2.98
CA LEU A 113 -4.61 13.07 2.32
C LEU A 113 -3.94 11.98 1.48
N ALA A 114 -3.71 12.26 0.21
CA ALA A 114 -2.94 11.37 -0.67
C ALA A 114 -1.70 12.05 -1.24
N PRO A 115 -0.55 11.36 -1.35
CA PRO A 115 0.59 11.89 -2.09
C PRO A 115 0.39 11.77 -3.60
N ALA A 116 0.72 12.82 -4.33
CA ALA A 116 0.75 12.76 -5.79
C ALA A 116 2.00 11.98 -6.25
N MET A 117 1.87 11.19 -7.31
CA MET A 117 0.74 10.90 -8.21
C MET A 117 0.00 9.62 -7.82
N GLY A 118 0.67 8.61 -7.25
CA GLY A 118 0.16 7.24 -7.08
C GLY A 118 -1.11 7.18 -6.24
N GLY A 119 -1.12 7.85 -5.10
CA GLY A 119 -2.25 7.85 -4.17
C GLY A 119 -3.48 8.65 -4.63
N LEU A 120 -3.37 9.49 -5.69
CA LEU A 120 -4.45 10.44 -6.02
C LEU A 120 -5.79 9.76 -6.27
N VAL A 121 -5.84 8.78 -7.15
CA VAL A 121 -7.08 8.17 -7.62
C VAL A 121 -7.73 7.34 -6.51
N ILE A 122 -6.96 6.49 -5.85
CA ILE A 122 -7.49 5.68 -4.75
C ILE A 122 -7.84 6.53 -3.52
N GLY A 123 -7.06 7.56 -3.22
CA GLY A 123 -7.34 8.49 -2.13
C GLY A 123 -8.64 9.25 -2.34
N GLN A 124 -8.90 9.74 -3.56
CA GLN A 124 -10.15 10.38 -3.93
C GLN A 124 -11.33 9.43 -3.77
N GLU A 125 -11.19 8.18 -4.22
CA GLU A 125 -12.28 7.21 -4.15
C GLU A 125 -12.58 6.78 -2.71
N VAL A 126 -11.54 6.56 -1.88
CA VAL A 126 -11.72 6.30 -0.45
C VAL A 126 -12.45 7.46 0.23
N ALA A 127 -12.06 8.70 -0.06
CA ALA A 127 -12.74 9.89 0.49
C ALA A 127 -14.20 9.94 0.07
N ARG A 128 -14.50 9.68 -1.22
CA ARG A 128 -15.87 9.66 -1.75
C ARG A 128 -16.74 8.62 -1.04
N GLN A 129 -16.23 7.40 -0.84
CA GLN A 129 -17.01 6.32 -0.21
C GLN A 129 -17.18 6.50 1.29
N THR A 130 -16.24 7.15 1.96
CA THR A 130 -16.29 7.41 3.41
C THR A 130 -16.95 8.76 3.76
N GLY A 131 -17.29 9.58 2.75
CA GLY A 131 -17.85 10.92 2.97
C GLY A 131 -16.84 11.92 3.54
N ALA A 132 -15.54 11.63 3.44
CA ALA A 132 -14.49 12.49 3.94
C ALA A 132 -14.10 13.57 2.93
N ARG A 133 -13.53 14.67 3.42
CA ARG A 133 -12.88 15.67 2.58
C ARG A 133 -11.64 15.07 1.92
N TYR A 134 -11.38 15.40 0.66
CA TYR A 134 -10.19 14.97 -0.06
C TYR A 134 -9.22 16.11 -0.34
N ILE A 135 -7.95 15.90 0.00
CA ILE A 135 -6.82 16.78 -0.37
C ILE A 135 -5.62 15.92 -0.77
N PHE A 136 -4.64 16.54 -1.41
CA PHE A 136 -3.42 15.84 -1.81
C PHE A 136 -2.18 16.71 -1.61
N ALA A 137 -1.05 16.04 -1.43
CA ALA A 137 0.27 16.66 -1.40
C ALA A 137 0.96 16.47 -2.75
N GLU A 138 1.56 17.55 -3.26
CA GLU A 138 2.27 17.58 -4.55
C GLU A 138 3.77 17.59 -4.34
N LYS A 139 4.51 17.06 -5.30
CA LYS A 139 5.97 17.09 -5.28
C LYS A 139 6.49 18.47 -5.71
N GLU A 140 7.27 19.10 -4.87
CA GLU A 140 8.02 20.32 -5.13
C GLU A 140 9.45 20.15 -4.61
N ASN A 141 10.45 20.37 -5.45
CA ASN A 141 11.88 20.20 -5.10
C ASN A 141 12.16 18.87 -4.37
N ASP A 142 11.68 17.77 -4.94
CA ASP A 142 11.78 16.39 -4.42
C ASP A 142 11.07 16.10 -3.08
N ARG A 143 10.37 17.07 -2.50
CA ARG A 143 9.57 16.90 -1.27
C ARG A 143 8.09 17.04 -1.55
N LEU A 144 7.27 16.39 -0.73
CA LEU A 144 5.82 16.61 -0.73
C LEU A 144 5.49 17.90 0.03
N VAL A 145 4.56 18.67 -0.52
CA VAL A 145 4.05 19.91 0.08
C VAL A 145 2.55 20.03 -0.13
N LEU A 146 1.84 20.68 0.81
CA LEU A 146 0.47 21.11 0.60
C LEU A 146 0.49 22.43 -0.17
N ARG A 147 -0.29 22.47 -1.25
CA ARG A 147 -0.48 23.66 -2.10
C ARG A 147 -1.97 23.97 -2.24
N ARG A 148 -2.31 24.82 -3.20
CA ARG A 148 -3.72 25.14 -3.60
C ARG A 148 -4.58 25.64 -2.45
N GLY A 149 -3.96 26.22 -1.42
CA GLY A 149 -4.69 26.71 -0.26
C GLY A 149 -5.24 25.63 0.67
N PHE A 150 -4.84 24.36 0.49
CA PHE A 150 -5.21 23.29 1.41
C PHE A 150 -4.64 23.56 2.81
N LYS A 151 -5.50 23.41 3.82
CA LYS A 151 -5.14 23.57 5.24
C LYS A 151 -5.90 22.55 6.06
N PHE A 152 -5.37 22.20 7.20
CA PHE A 152 -6.07 21.43 8.24
C PHE A 152 -6.66 22.36 9.28
N ALA A 153 -7.83 21.99 9.82
CA ALA A 153 -8.28 22.59 11.06
C ALA A 153 -7.43 22.07 12.24
N PRO A 154 -7.26 22.85 13.32
CA PRO A 154 -6.55 22.36 14.50
C PRO A 154 -7.16 21.06 15.04
N GLY A 155 -6.34 20.02 15.18
CA GLY A 155 -6.76 18.70 15.63
C GLY A 155 -7.58 17.87 14.62
N GLU A 156 -7.66 18.28 13.36
CA GLU A 156 -8.38 17.55 12.32
C GLU A 156 -7.78 16.15 12.10
N ASN A 157 -8.60 15.12 12.23
CA ASN A 157 -8.20 13.73 12.01
C ASN A 157 -8.06 13.42 10.53
N VAL A 158 -6.88 12.94 10.12
CA VAL A 158 -6.52 12.72 8.72
C VAL A 158 -6.11 11.27 8.49
N LEU A 159 -6.76 10.62 7.53
CA LEU A 159 -6.34 9.36 6.94
C LEU A 159 -5.35 9.65 5.80
N ILE A 160 -4.22 8.95 5.78
CA ILE A 160 -3.26 9.00 4.66
C ILE A 160 -3.53 7.80 3.76
N VAL A 161 -3.67 8.03 2.44
CA VAL A 161 -3.94 6.95 1.47
C VAL A 161 -2.88 6.96 0.38
N GLU A 162 -2.22 5.80 0.20
CA GLU A 162 -1.20 5.57 -0.83
C GLU A 162 -1.58 4.35 -1.68
N ASP A 163 -1.05 4.24 -2.89
CA ASP A 163 -1.24 3.05 -3.72
C ASP A 163 -0.34 1.89 -3.27
N VAL A 164 0.97 2.11 -3.23
CA VAL A 164 1.98 1.09 -2.86
C VAL A 164 2.99 1.64 -1.87
N VAL A 165 3.21 0.94 -0.79
CA VAL A 165 4.27 1.24 0.16
C VAL A 165 5.42 0.24 0.02
N THR A 166 6.63 0.77 -0.15
CA THR A 166 7.89 -0.01 -0.11
C THR A 166 8.75 0.43 1.07
N ARG A 167 9.45 1.56 0.94
CA ARG A 167 10.25 2.18 2.01
C ARG A 167 9.49 3.21 2.84
N GLY A 168 8.23 3.48 2.51
CA GLY A 168 7.34 4.37 3.27
C GLY A 168 7.67 5.86 3.24
N GLY A 169 8.69 6.30 2.49
CA GLY A 169 9.15 7.69 2.53
C GLY A 169 8.05 8.72 2.23
N ARG A 170 7.20 8.46 1.23
CA ARG A 170 6.08 9.36 0.89
C ARG A 170 5.02 9.44 2.00
N VAL A 171 4.74 8.32 2.63
CA VAL A 171 3.82 8.25 3.77
C VAL A 171 4.37 9.03 4.96
N LEU A 172 5.67 8.88 5.27
CA LEU A 172 6.33 9.64 6.33
C LEU A 172 6.30 11.15 6.06
N GLU A 173 6.53 11.58 4.82
CA GLU A 173 6.37 12.98 4.41
C GLU A 173 4.92 13.46 4.64
N CYS A 174 3.91 12.65 4.30
CA CYS A 174 2.50 12.99 4.54
C CYS A 174 2.17 13.09 6.04
N ILE A 175 2.67 12.17 6.87
CA ILE A 175 2.53 12.23 8.35
C ILE A 175 3.10 13.56 8.87
N ASP A 176 4.29 13.93 8.42
CA ASP A 176 4.94 15.18 8.77
C ASP A 176 4.14 16.42 8.34
N ILE A 177 3.58 16.40 7.12
CA ILE A 177 2.74 17.47 6.59
C ILE A 177 1.49 17.66 7.46
N VAL A 178 0.82 16.56 7.83
CA VAL A 178 -0.38 16.61 8.68
C VAL A 178 -0.05 17.21 10.04
N LYS A 179 1.00 16.72 10.69
CA LYS A 179 1.43 17.21 12.02
C LYS A 179 1.82 18.66 12.00
N LYS A 180 2.66 19.07 11.04
CA LYS A 180 3.10 20.47 10.89
C LYS A 180 1.96 21.42 10.54
N GLY A 181 0.92 20.90 9.87
CA GLY A 181 -0.29 21.65 9.55
C GLY A 181 -1.32 21.73 10.68
N GLY A 182 -1.03 21.15 11.86
CA GLY A 182 -1.94 21.14 13.02
C GLY A 182 -3.00 20.06 12.98
N GLY A 183 -2.97 19.13 12.02
CA GLY A 183 -3.81 17.94 11.97
C GLY A 183 -3.26 16.77 12.78
N VAL A 184 -4.06 15.71 12.91
CA VAL A 184 -3.74 14.46 13.59
C VAL A 184 -3.79 13.32 12.58
N PRO A 185 -2.66 12.72 12.19
CA PRO A 185 -2.66 11.55 11.33
C PRO A 185 -3.15 10.33 12.16
N VAL A 186 -4.23 9.68 11.74
CA VAL A 186 -4.88 8.61 12.51
C VAL A 186 -4.57 7.21 11.99
N ALA A 187 -4.35 7.07 10.69
CA ALA A 187 -3.97 5.79 10.07
C ALA A 187 -3.37 6.04 8.67
N VAL A 188 -2.72 5.01 8.17
CA VAL A 188 -2.30 4.89 6.76
C VAL A 188 -3.08 3.76 6.12
N ALA A 189 -3.63 3.99 4.95
CA ALA A 189 -4.26 2.96 4.13
C ALA A 189 -3.51 2.84 2.79
N MET A 190 -3.36 1.62 2.29
CA MET A 190 -2.68 1.35 1.02
C MET A 190 -3.29 0.14 0.31
N LEU A 191 -3.16 0.11 -1.01
CA LEU A 191 -3.57 -1.07 -1.77
C LEU A 191 -2.58 -2.22 -1.55
N VAL A 192 -1.28 -1.94 -1.66
CA VAL A 192 -0.24 -2.96 -1.54
C VAL A 192 0.85 -2.54 -0.56
N ASP A 193 1.11 -3.37 0.45
CA ASP A 193 2.32 -3.31 1.27
C ASP A 193 3.38 -4.23 0.68
N ARG A 194 4.46 -3.65 0.18
CA ARG A 194 5.64 -4.34 -0.35
C ARG A 194 6.85 -4.28 0.59
N SER A 195 6.66 -3.81 1.80
CA SER A 195 7.76 -3.62 2.76
C SER A 195 8.28 -4.92 3.36
N ALA A 196 7.62 -6.05 3.11
CA ALA A 196 7.87 -7.33 3.79
C ALA A 196 7.85 -7.19 5.33
N GLY A 197 7.01 -6.27 5.85
CA GLY A 197 6.89 -5.99 7.27
C GLY A 197 8.09 -5.23 7.88
N THR A 198 9.00 -4.74 7.05
CA THR A 198 10.16 -3.95 7.53
C THR A 198 9.80 -2.49 7.80
N MET A 199 8.74 -1.97 7.14
CA MET A 199 8.29 -0.61 7.37
C MET A 199 7.36 -0.55 8.58
N ARG A 200 7.64 0.39 9.48
CA ARG A 200 6.82 0.70 10.65
C ARG A 200 6.50 2.17 10.65
N PHE A 201 5.23 2.49 10.80
CA PHE A 201 4.76 3.85 11.05
C PHE A 201 4.40 3.99 12.53
N GLU A 202 4.42 5.20 13.05
CA GLU A 202 3.98 5.51 14.42
C GLU A 202 2.45 5.41 14.59
N ILE A 203 1.72 5.30 13.49
CA ILE A 203 0.26 5.14 13.40
C ILE A 203 -0.07 3.82 12.71
N PRO A 204 -1.28 3.26 12.92
CA PRO A 204 -1.71 2.04 12.26
C PRO A 204 -1.61 2.12 10.74
N ALA A 205 -1.14 1.04 10.11
CA ALA A 205 -1.06 0.87 8.67
C ALA A 205 -1.92 -0.29 8.22
N ILE A 206 -2.82 -0.04 7.27
CA ILE A 206 -3.81 -0.98 6.74
C ILE A 206 -3.52 -1.19 5.25
N SER A 207 -3.36 -2.44 4.83
CA SER A 207 -3.21 -2.82 3.43
C SER A 207 -4.31 -3.77 2.99
N LEU A 208 -4.64 -3.77 1.69
CA LEU A 208 -5.47 -4.81 1.08
C LEU A 208 -4.66 -6.06 0.78
N LEU A 209 -3.41 -5.87 0.32
CA LEU A 209 -2.52 -6.94 -0.06
C LEU A 209 -1.13 -6.70 0.53
N GLU A 210 -0.60 -7.71 1.22
CA GLU A 210 0.80 -7.74 1.64
C GLU A 210 1.55 -8.70 0.71
N LEU A 211 2.37 -8.17 -0.20
CA LEU A 211 3.09 -8.97 -1.18
C LEU A 211 4.43 -8.35 -1.53
N SER A 212 5.50 -9.07 -1.24
CA SER A 212 6.85 -8.68 -1.60
C SER A 212 7.49 -9.71 -2.52
N PHE A 213 8.35 -9.24 -3.40
CA PHE A 213 9.10 -10.08 -4.32
C PHE A 213 10.58 -9.99 -4.02
N PRO A 214 11.36 -11.05 -4.30
CA PRO A 214 12.81 -11.00 -4.21
C PRO A 214 13.38 -9.87 -5.07
N THR A 215 14.40 -9.22 -4.52
CA THR A 215 15.16 -8.19 -5.24
C THR A 215 16.64 -8.54 -5.17
N TYR A 216 17.37 -8.25 -6.24
CA TYR A 216 18.75 -8.67 -6.41
C TYR A 216 19.65 -7.48 -6.79
N PRO A 217 20.86 -7.35 -6.24
CA PRO A 217 21.90 -6.51 -6.81
C PRO A 217 22.21 -6.92 -8.26
N ALA A 218 22.70 -5.98 -9.07
CA ALA A 218 22.96 -6.23 -10.50
C ALA A 218 23.95 -7.39 -10.76
N ASP A 219 24.88 -7.61 -9.84
CA ASP A 219 25.89 -8.68 -9.88
C ASP A 219 25.39 -10.04 -9.32
N GLN A 220 24.16 -10.08 -8.78
CA GLN A 220 23.57 -11.26 -8.15
C GLN A 220 22.22 -11.66 -8.78
N VAL A 221 21.93 -11.16 -9.97
CA VAL A 221 20.68 -11.50 -10.67
C VAL A 221 20.69 -12.98 -11.06
N PRO A 222 19.67 -13.77 -10.69
CA PRO A 222 19.61 -15.18 -11.07
C PRO A 222 19.64 -15.36 -12.60
N PRO A 223 20.34 -16.41 -13.13
CA PRO A 223 20.48 -16.60 -14.58
C PRO A 223 19.17 -16.62 -15.34
N ALA A 224 18.13 -17.21 -14.77
CA ALA A 224 16.81 -17.25 -15.38
C ALA A 224 16.15 -15.88 -15.50
N LEU A 225 16.36 -14.99 -14.54
CA LEU A 225 15.88 -13.61 -14.61
C LEU A 225 16.75 -12.78 -15.56
N ALA A 226 18.06 -12.99 -15.55
CA ALA A 226 19.02 -12.32 -16.43
C ALA A 226 18.78 -12.61 -17.92
N ALA A 227 18.17 -13.75 -18.25
CA ALA A 227 17.83 -14.12 -19.63
C ALA A 227 16.64 -13.31 -20.19
N ILE A 228 15.88 -12.61 -19.35
CA ILE A 228 14.76 -11.77 -19.75
C ILE A 228 15.27 -10.35 -20.03
N PRO A 229 14.86 -9.68 -21.12
CA PRO A 229 15.22 -8.29 -21.38
C PRO A 229 14.86 -7.38 -20.22
N VAL A 230 15.77 -6.48 -19.87
CA VAL A 230 15.60 -5.55 -18.74
C VAL A 230 14.68 -4.40 -19.10
N GLU A 231 13.73 -4.08 -18.23
CA GLU A 231 12.84 -2.93 -18.34
C GLU A 231 12.97 -2.00 -17.12
N LYS A 232 12.71 -0.69 -17.34
CA LYS A 232 12.62 0.33 -16.28
C LYS A 232 11.22 0.92 -16.26
N PRO A 233 10.25 0.31 -15.60
CA PRO A 233 8.90 0.83 -15.54
C PRO A 233 8.84 2.08 -14.65
N GLY A 234 7.97 3.04 -15.01
CA GLY A 234 7.70 4.23 -14.19
C GLY A 234 8.72 5.37 -14.36
N SER A 235 9.44 5.39 -15.45
CA SER A 235 10.21 6.56 -15.91
C SER A 235 9.37 7.48 -16.79
#